data_93c6b7ae40414ce97e349e7702a6a1dd
#
_entry.id   93c6b7ae40414ce97e349e7702a6a1dd
#
_cell.length_a   1.000
_cell.length_b   1.000
_cell.length_c   1.000
_cell.angle_alpha   90.00
_cell.angle_beta   90.00
_cell.angle_gamma   90.00
#
_symmetry.space_group_name_H-M   'P 1'
#
loop_
_entity.id
_entity.type
_entity.pdbx_description
1 polymer ?
#
loop_
_entity_poly.entity_id
_entity_poly.type
_entity_poly.pdbx_seq_one_letter_code
_entity_poly.pdbx_strand_id
1 'polypeptide(L)'
;ILDRIKFQIYPKFLMSASFPTHLEVEAASKCQMKCPMCWTTYMKENVKGLMKMDLYKKIVDEAAANNVFSIKLSWRGEPMLNPNLIEMIKYAKKKKIKHVAFLTNAELLTKKKSHELLESGCDYISISADGVDEIYDKIRFPAKFEETVARIKYLKQIR
;
A
#
# COMPACT_ATOMS: atom_id res chain seq x y z
N ILE A 1 -13.75 15.72 2.03
CA ILE A 1 -13.80 16.68 3.15
C ILE A 1 -14.58 16.08 4.32
N LEU A 2 -15.84 15.63 4.13
CA LEU A 2 -16.70 15.08 5.18
C LEU A 2 -16.06 13.91 5.95
N ASP A 3 -15.39 12.98 5.26
CA ASP A 3 -14.78 11.81 5.92
C ASP A 3 -13.54 12.19 6.76
N ARG A 4 -12.79 13.20 6.32
CA ARG A 4 -11.68 13.76 7.10
C ARG A 4 -12.18 14.47 8.36
N ILE A 5 -13.33 15.13 8.27
CA ILE A 5 -14.01 15.75 9.41
C ILE A 5 -14.48 14.67 10.40
N LYS A 6 -15.13 13.60 9.92
CA LYS A 6 -15.53 12.46 10.75
C LYS A 6 -14.34 11.82 11.46
N PHE A 7 -13.22 11.59 10.75
CA PHE A 7 -11.99 11.04 11.32
C PHE A 7 -11.43 11.90 12.47
N GLN A 8 -11.61 13.23 12.42
CA GLN A 8 -11.16 14.14 13.47
C GLN A 8 -12.18 14.32 14.60
N ILE A 9 -13.46 14.32 14.27
CA ILE A 9 -14.54 14.63 15.22
C ILE A 9 -14.95 13.40 16.04
N TYR A 10 -15.12 12.23 15.42
CA TYR A 10 -15.61 11.03 16.09
C TYR A 10 -14.80 10.64 17.33
N PRO A 11 -13.44 10.61 17.27
CA PRO A 11 -12.67 10.30 18.48
C PRO A 11 -12.80 11.34 19.58
N LYS A 12 -12.97 12.63 19.23
CA LYS A 12 -13.11 13.71 20.22
C LYS A 12 -14.40 13.58 21.04
N PHE A 13 -15.45 13.06 20.45
CA PHE A 13 -16.75 12.90 21.09
C PHE A 13 -17.05 11.44 21.44
N LEU A 14 -16.03 10.55 21.41
CA LEU A 14 -16.20 9.12 21.67
C LEU A 14 -17.28 8.46 20.79
N MET A 15 -17.46 8.97 19.58
CA MET A 15 -18.42 8.45 18.62
C MET A 15 -17.77 7.40 17.73
N SER A 16 -18.51 6.35 17.40
CA SER A 16 -18.09 5.35 16.40
C SER A 16 -19.00 5.44 15.17
N ALA A 17 -18.41 5.22 13.99
CA ALA A 17 -19.20 5.01 12.79
C ALA A 17 -19.81 3.60 12.79
N SER A 18 -20.94 3.41 12.12
CA SER A 18 -21.57 2.09 11.94
C SER A 18 -20.72 1.15 11.10
N PHE A 19 -19.84 1.70 10.26
CA PHE A 19 -18.86 0.96 9.45
C PHE A 19 -17.55 1.77 9.34
N PRO A 20 -16.37 1.11 9.23
CA PRO A 20 -15.11 1.83 9.09
C PRO A 20 -15.09 2.74 7.85
N THR A 21 -14.55 3.94 8.00
CA THR A 21 -14.39 4.89 6.88
C THR A 21 -13.10 4.65 6.09
N HIS A 22 -12.16 3.90 6.68
CA HIS A 22 -10.87 3.53 6.11
C HIS A 22 -10.57 2.06 6.40
N LEU A 23 -10.07 1.34 5.40
CA LEU A 23 -9.61 -0.04 5.53
C LEU A 23 -8.14 -0.16 5.17
N GLU A 24 -7.38 -0.86 6.01
CA GLU A 24 -6.06 -1.35 5.64
C GLU A 24 -6.18 -2.83 5.26
N VAL A 25 -5.79 -3.15 4.03
CA VAL A 25 -5.92 -4.47 3.44
C VAL A 25 -4.53 -4.99 3.09
N GLU A 26 -4.12 -6.09 3.69
CA GLU A 26 -2.81 -6.68 3.44
C GLU A 26 -2.79 -7.41 2.10
N ALA A 27 -2.34 -6.75 1.05
CA ALA A 27 -2.20 -7.36 -0.28
C ALA A 27 -1.12 -8.46 -0.32
N ALA A 28 -0.07 -8.31 0.50
CA ALA A 28 1.01 -9.30 0.64
C ALA A 28 1.62 -9.21 2.04
N SER A 29 1.78 -10.36 2.71
CA SER A 29 2.59 -10.49 3.93
C SER A 29 4.03 -10.96 3.66
N LYS A 30 4.35 -11.24 2.39
CA LYS A 30 5.72 -11.50 1.91
C LYS A 30 6.45 -10.20 1.66
N CYS A 31 7.77 -10.19 1.90
CA CYS A 31 8.66 -9.09 1.56
C CYS A 31 10.02 -9.64 1.14
N GLN A 32 10.63 -9.07 0.12
CA GLN A 32 11.98 -9.42 -0.33
C GLN A 32 13.07 -8.73 0.49
N MET A 33 12.69 -7.72 1.30
CA MET A 33 13.61 -7.01 2.18
C MET A 33 13.90 -7.79 3.46
N LYS A 34 15.03 -7.49 4.08
CA LYS A 34 15.47 -8.06 5.38
C LYS A 34 15.80 -6.94 6.36
N CYS A 35 14.90 -5.96 6.47
CA CYS A 35 15.08 -4.84 7.40
C CYS A 35 15.15 -5.34 8.84
N PRO A 36 16.19 -5.01 9.63
CA PRO A 36 16.41 -5.59 10.95
C PRO A 36 15.31 -5.24 11.96
N MET A 37 14.64 -4.11 11.81
CA MET A 37 13.52 -3.69 12.66
C MET A 37 12.17 -4.26 12.24
N CYS A 38 12.07 -4.92 11.08
CA CYS A 38 10.78 -5.31 10.52
C CYS A 38 10.36 -6.71 11.00
N TRP A 39 9.16 -6.80 11.56
CA TRP A 39 8.57 -8.06 11.98
C TRP A 39 8.53 -9.11 10.86
N THR A 40 8.30 -8.68 9.62
CA THR A 40 8.23 -9.58 8.46
C THR A 40 9.53 -10.38 8.26
N THR A 41 10.68 -9.84 8.66
CA THR A 41 11.97 -10.52 8.60
C THR A 41 11.99 -11.79 9.48
N TYR A 42 11.30 -11.76 10.60
CA TYR A 42 11.29 -12.84 11.60
C TYR A 42 10.07 -13.77 11.51
N MET A 43 9.12 -13.44 10.65
CA MET A 43 7.94 -14.31 10.42
C MET A 43 8.33 -15.62 9.75
N LYS A 44 7.72 -16.72 10.18
CA LYS A 44 7.84 -18.01 9.53
C LYS A 44 7.27 -17.98 8.10
N GLU A 45 7.90 -18.63 7.16
CA GLU A 45 7.49 -18.61 5.75
C GLU A 45 6.08 -19.19 5.52
N ASN A 46 5.67 -20.21 6.31
CA ASN A 46 4.36 -20.84 6.18
C ASN A 46 3.16 -19.94 6.54
N VAL A 47 3.42 -18.80 7.19
CA VAL A 47 2.36 -17.81 7.52
C VAL A 47 2.40 -16.59 6.58
N LYS A 48 3.31 -16.58 5.63
CA LYS A 48 3.41 -15.50 4.63
C LYS A 48 2.65 -15.87 3.35
N GLY A 49 1.93 -14.92 2.79
CA GLY A 49 1.14 -15.17 1.59
C GLY A 49 0.87 -13.92 0.76
N LEU A 50 0.13 -14.13 -0.31
CA LEU A 50 -0.40 -13.09 -1.17
C LEU A 50 -1.93 -13.19 -1.15
N MET A 51 -2.60 -12.08 -1.02
CA MET A 51 -4.07 -12.04 -1.05
C MET A 51 -4.57 -12.44 -2.43
N LYS A 52 -5.53 -13.36 -2.46
CA LYS A 52 -6.22 -13.76 -3.69
C LYS A 52 -7.24 -12.71 -4.11
N MET A 53 -7.41 -12.55 -5.42
CA MET A 53 -8.30 -11.53 -5.99
C MET A 53 -9.76 -11.73 -5.58
N ASP A 54 -10.22 -12.96 -5.43
CA ASP A 54 -11.61 -13.24 -5.02
C ASP A 54 -11.93 -12.76 -3.60
N LEU A 55 -11.00 -12.96 -2.66
CA LEU A 55 -11.14 -12.42 -1.31
C LEU A 55 -11.12 -10.88 -1.33
N TYR A 56 -10.21 -10.31 -2.10
CA TYR A 56 -10.12 -8.86 -2.25
C TYR A 56 -11.41 -8.25 -2.81
N LYS A 57 -11.99 -8.87 -3.85
CA LYS A 57 -13.26 -8.41 -4.43
C LYS A 57 -14.38 -8.41 -3.40
N LYS A 58 -14.51 -9.44 -2.57
CA LYS A 58 -15.51 -9.48 -1.49
C LYS A 58 -15.35 -8.31 -0.53
N ILE A 59 -14.11 -8.05 -0.08
CA ILE A 59 -13.80 -6.94 0.83
C ILE A 59 -14.19 -5.58 0.19
N VAL A 60 -13.82 -5.37 -1.07
CA VAL A 60 -14.09 -4.11 -1.76
C VAL A 60 -15.58 -3.93 -2.06
N ASP A 61 -16.30 -5.00 -2.39
CA ASP A 61 -17.75 -4.93 -2.63
C ASP A 61 -18.50 -4.56 -1.36
N GLU A 62 -18.14 -5.14 -0.22
CA GLU A 62 -18.69 -4.78 1.09
C GLU A 62 -18.30 -3.34 1.48
N ALA A 63 -17.04 -2.96 1.28
CA ALA A 63 -16.55 -1.60 1.53
C ALA A 63 -17.32 -0.56 0.70
N ALA A 64 -17.57 -0.84 -0.57
CA ALA A 64 -18.30 0.05 -1.47
C ALA A 64 -19.78 0.17 -1.07
N ALA A 65 -20.43 -0.94 -0.69
CA ALA A 65 -21.81 -0.96 -0.22
C ALA A 65 -22.00 -0.13 1.07
N ASN A 66 -20.96 -0.05 1.90
CA ASN A 66 -20.96 0.74 3.15
C ASN A 66 -20.31 2.13 3.00
N ASN A 67 -20.06 2.59 1.77
CA ASN A 67 -19.48 3.91 1.47
C ASN A 67 -18.13 4.15 2.15
N VAL A 68 -17.27 3.13 2.23
CA VAL A 68 -15.88 3.29 2.70
C VAL A 68 -15.15 4.28 1.80
N PHE A 69 -14.54 5.28 2.42
CA PHE A 69 -13.88 6.36 1.68
C PHE A 69 -12.54 5.91 1.11
N SER A 70 -11.74 5.18 1.88
CA SER A 70 -10.37 4.84 1.49
C SER A 70 -9.97 3.41 1.81
N ILE A 71 -9.13 2.85 0.93
CA ILE A 71 -8.48 1.55 1.11
C ILE A 71 -6.98 1.75 0.95
N LYS A 72 -6.20 1.27 1.92
CA LYS A 72 -4.74 1.18 1.84
C LYS A 72 -4.34 -0.28 1.67
N LEU A 73 -3.69 -0.60 0.56
CA LEU A 73 -3.28 -1.96 0.16
C LEU A 73 -1.93 -2.36 0.77
N SER A 74 -1.73 -2.08 2.04
CA SER A 74 -0.52 -2.44 2.76
C SER A 74 -0.75 -2.49 4.26
N TRP A 75 -0.16 -3.50 4.89
CA TRP A 75 -0.06 -3.63 6.33
C TRP A 75 1.35 -4.07 6.69
N ARG A 76 1.65 -5.36 6.52
CA ARG A 76 3.00 -5.93 6.56
C ARG A 76 3.47 -6.15 5.11
N GLY A 77 4.65 -6.75 4.94
CA GLY A 77 5.16 -7.18 3.64
C GLY A 77 5.30 -6.07 2.58
N GLU A 78 5.38 -6.49 1.32
CA GLU A 78 5.55 -5.62 0.17
C GLU A 78 4.38 -5.84 -0.82
N PRO A 79 3.46 -4.87 -0.96
CA PRO A 79 2.31 -5.01 -1.86
C PRO A 79 2.67 -5.28 -3.32
N MET A 80 3.77 -4.75 -3.80
CA MET A 80 4.22 -4.93 -5.19
C MET A 80 4.69 -6.35 -5.51
N LEU A 81 4.83 -7.24 -4.51
CA LEU A 81 5.01 -8.68 -4.71
C LEU A 81 3.71 -9.36 -5.14
N ASN A 82 2.54 -8.76 -4.86
CA ASN A 82 1.29 -9.32 -5.35
C ASN A 82 1.14 -8.97 -6.84
N PRO A 83 1.11 -9.98 -7.74
CA PRO A 83 0.98 -9.73 -9.19
C PRO A 83 -0.34 -9.05 -9.54
N ASN A 84 -1.35 -9.16 -8.68
CA ASN A 84 -2.67 -8.58 -8.89
C ASN A 84 -2.80 -7.14 -8.33
N LEU A 85 -1.74 -6.53 -7.79
CA LEU A 85 -1.83 -5.21 -7.13
C LEU A 85 -2.49 -4.16 -8.04
N ILE A 86 -2.08 -4.09 -9.30
CA ILE A 86 -2.63 -3.13 -10.26
C ILE A 86 -4.13 -3.39 -10.50
N GLU A 87 -4.53 -4.66 -10.64
CA GLU A 87 -5.94 -5.02 -10.79
C GLU A 87 -6.74 -4.73 -9.52
N MET A 88 -6.16 -4.96 -8.34
CA MET A 88 -6.78 -4.59 -7.06
C MET A 88 -7.07 -3.09 -7.00
N ILE A 89 -6.12 -2.24 -7.39
CA ILE A 89 -6.31 -0.78 -7.42
C ILE A 89 -7.43 -0.43 -8.40
N LYS A 90 -7.36 -0.92 -9.65
CA LYS A 90 -8.38 -0.69 -10.69
C LYS A 90 -9.76 -1.13 -10.23
N TYR A 91 -9.87 -2.29 -9.56
CA TYR A 91 -11.14 -2.79 -9.06
C TYR A 91 -11.73 -1.89 -7.98
N ALA A 92 -10.95 -1.46 -7.01
CA ALA A 92 -11.40 -0.54 -5.98
C ALA A 92 -11.88 0.80 -6.59
N LYS A 93 -11.15 1.35 -7.57
CA LYS A 93 -11.55 2.57 -8.29
C LYS A 93 -12.84 2.35 -9.09
N LYS A 94 -13.00 1.21 -9.76
CA LYS A 94 -14.24 0.83 -10.46
C LYS A 94 -15.44 0.78 -9.50
N LYS A 95 -15.23 0.33 -8.27
CA LYS A 95 -16.26 0.30 -7.20
C LYS A 95 -16.43 1.65 -6.50
N LYS A 96 -15.85 2.72 -7.03
CA LYS A 96 -15.98 4.11 -6.57
C LYS A 96 -15.37 4.37 -5.17
N ILE A 97 -14.42 3.56 -4.73
CA ILE A 97 -13.59 3.91 -3.56
C ILE A 97 -12.84 5.20 -3.90
N LYS A 98 -13.01 6.22 -3.07
CA LYS A 98 -12.52 7.58 -3.36
C LYS A 98 -11.01 7.69 -3.29
N HIS A 99 -10.38 6.97 -2.35
CA HIS A 99 -8.95 7.04 -2.14
C HIS A 99 -8.36 5.63 -2.00
N VAL A 100 -7.46 5.27 -2.92
CA VAL A 100 -6.74 4.00 -2.93
C VAL A 100 -5.26 4.29 -2.85
N ALA A 101 -4.60 3.72 -1.83
CA ALA A 101 -3.21 3.99 -1.52
C ALA A 101 -2.44 2.70 -1.19
N PHE A 102 -1.12 2.76 -1.20
CA PHE A 102 -0.27 1.72 -0.60
C PHE A 102 1.09 2.28 -0.17
N LEU A 103 1.77 1.52 0.69
CA LEU A 103 3.14 1.76 1.12
C LEU A 103 4.04 0.72 0.43
N THR A 104 5.20 1.13 -0.06
CA THR A 104 6.16 0.24 -0.73
C THR A 104 7.60 0.57 -0.36
N ASN A 105 8.47 -0.42 -0.44
CA ASN A 105 9.92 -0.23 -0.38
C ASN A 105 10.54 0.24 -1.71
N ALA A 106 9.71 0.34 -2.77
CA ALA A 106 10.07 0.76 -4.12
C ALA A 106 11.06 -0.14 -4.89
N GLU A 107 11.53 -1.26 -4.33
CA GLU A 107 12.47 -2.15 -5.03
C GLU A 107 11.92 -2.76 -6.32
N LEU A 108 10.61 -2.98 -6.33
CA LEU A 108 9.90 -3.52 -7.50
C LEU A 108 9.30 -2.44 -8.40
N LEU A 109 9.61 -1.17 -8.14
CA LEU A 109 9.11 -0.04 -8.93
C LEU A 109 9.93 0.13 -10.23
N THR A 110 9.73 -0.80 -11.16
CA THR A 110 10.31 -0.74 -12.50
C THR A 110 9.63 0.36 -13.33
N LYS A 111 10.26 0.78 -14.43
CA LYS A 111 9.65 1.75 -15.38
C LYS A 111 8.26 1.31 -15.83
N LYS A 112 8.11 0.04 -16.22
CA LYS A 112 6.81 -0.54 -16.62
C LYS A 112 5.78 -0.42 -15.49
N LYS A 113 6.13 -0.87 -14.27
CA LYS A 113 5.20 -0.78 -13.13
C LYS A 113 4.86 0.66 -12.75
N SER A 114 5.77 1.60 -12.95
CA SER A 114 5.49 3.03 -12.72
C SER A 114 4.37 3.54 -13.64
N HIS A 115 4.40 3.20 -14.93
CA HIS A 115 3.30 3.54 -15.86
C HIS A 115 2.00 2.84 -15.48
N GLU A 116 2.04 1.52 -15.24
CA GLU A 116 0.85 0.76 -14.82
C GLU A 116 0.19 1.33 -13.56
N LEU A 117 1.00 1.80 -12.59
CA LEU A 117 0.50 2.43 -11.36
C LEU A 117 -0.17 3.77 -11.62
N LEU A 118 0.42 4.63 -12.46
CA LEU A 118 -0.20 5.92 -12.83
C LEU A 118 -1.54 5.70 -13.57
N GLU A 119 -1.60 4.71 -14.45
CA GLU A 119 -2.81 4.36 -15.21
C GLU A 119 -3.86 3.63 -14.37
N SER A 120 -3.48 3.08 -13.21
CA SER A 120 -4.39 2.30 -12.35
C SER A 120 -5.42 3.15 -11.62
N GLY A 121 -5.18 4.45 -11.50
CA GLY A 121 -5.96 5.35 -10.67
C GLY A 121 -5.54 5.32 -9.18
N CYS A 122 -4.34 4.85 -8.87
CA CYS A 122 -3.78 4.95 -7.51
C CYS A 122 -3.66 6.41 -7.09
N ASP A 123 -4.25 6.76 -5.93
CA ASP A 123 -4.28 8.15 -5.47
C ASP A 123 -3.03 8.54 -4.68
N TYR A 124 -2.41 7.58 -3.97
CA TYR A 124 -1.26 7.88 -3.15
C TYR A 124 -0.32 6.67 -3.00
N ILE A 125 0.96 6.92 -3.19
CA ILE A 125 2.03 5.95 -2.98
C ILE A 125 2.96 6.52 -1.91
N SER A 126 3.08 5.81 -0.79
CA SER A 126 4.07 6.12 0.25
C SER A 126 5.30 5.26 0.05
N ILE A 127 6.48 5.83 0.17
CA ILE A 127 7.73 5.09 0.01
C ILE A 127 8.45 5.03 1.35
N SER A 128 8.84 3.82 1.73
CA SER A 128 9.56 3.58 2.97
C SER A 128 11.03 3.99 2.84
N ALA A 129 11.44 4.96 3.64
CA ALA A 129 12.83 5.40 3.73
C ALA A 129 13.17 5.70 5.21
N ASP A 130 14.23 5.06 5.72
CA ASP A 130 14.67 5.19 7.12
C ASP A 130 16.14 5.64 7.15
N GLY A 131 16.43 6.71 6.49
CA GLY A 131 17.76 7.29 6.36
C GLY A 131 18.13 7.62 4.93
N VAL A 132 19.36 8.01 4.73
CA VAL A 132 19.98 8.34 3.43
C VAL A 132 21.28 7.56 3.28
N ASP A 133 21.71 7.37 2.04
CA ASP A 133 23.00 6.78 1.67
C ASP A 133 23.27 5.44 2.41
N GLU A 134 24.41 5.28 3.03
CA GLU A 134 24.80 4.05 3.73
C GLU A 134 23.88 3.68 4.91
N ILE A 135 23.24 4.65 5.54
CA ILE A 135 22.28 4.39 6.63
C ILE A 135 21.05 3.69 6.05
N TYR A 136 20.53 4.19 4.93
CA TYR A 136 19.45 3.54 4.22
C TYR A 136 19.81 2.11 3.83
N ASP A 137 20.98 1.91 3.21
CA ASP A 137 21.47 0.61 2.74
C ASP A 137 21.53 -0.43 3.88
N LYS A 138 22.01 -0.01 5.06
CA LYS A 138 22.06 -0.87 6.25
C LYS A 138 20.69 -1.24 6.78
N ILE A 139 19.78 -0.27 6.83
CA ILE A 139 18.43 -0.46 7.41
C ILE A 139 17.49 -1.16 6.43
N ARG A 140 17.57 -0.80 5.14
CA ARG A 140 16.69 -1.30 4.09
C ARG A 140 17.33 -2.41 3.22
N PHE A 141 18.18 -3.24 3.83
CA PHE A 141 18.85 -4.32 3.14
C PHE A 141 17.86 -5.29 2.43
N PRO A 142 18.10 -5.70 1.18
CA PRO A 142 19.29 -5.45 0.33
C PRO A 142 19.18 -4.22 -0.60
N ALA A 143 18.18 -3.35 -0.43
CA ALA A 143 18.00 -2.16 -1.27
C ALA A 143 19.19 -1.20 -1.19
N LYS A 144 19.36 -0.41 -2.26
CA LYS A 144 20.35 0.66 -2.37
C LYS A 144 19.68 2.01 -2.48
N PHE A 145 20.17 2.99 -1.69
CA PHE A 145 19.58 4.33 -1.63
C PHE A 145 19.52 4.98 -3.01
N GLU A 146 20.63 4.99 -3.73
CA GLU A 146 20.73 5.61 -5.05
C GLU A 146 19.73 5.02 -6.05
N GLU A 147 19.59 3.69 -6.06
CA GLU A 147 18.64 3.00 -6.95
C GLU A 147 17.20 3.35 -6.60
N THR A 148 16.88 3.37 -5.30
CA THR A 148 15.54 3.74 -4.83
C THR A 148 15.21 5.19 -5.21
N VAL A 149 16.16 6.11 -5.01
CA VAL A 149 16.02 7.51 -5.43
C VAL A 149 15.83 7.63 -6.94
N ALA A 150 16.58 6.86 -7.74
CA ALA A 150 16.43 6.87 -9.20
C ALA A 150 15.03 6.42 -9.64
N ARG A 151 14.47 5.36 -9.02
CA ARG A 151 13.11 4.88 -9.28
C ARG A 151 12.06 5.93 -8.92
N ILE A 152 12.23 6.61 -7.77
CA ILE A 152 11.33 7.69 -7.35
C ILE A 152 11.38 8.88 -8.30
N LYS A 153 12.59 9.30 -8.69
CA LYS A 153 12.79 10.39 -9.66
C LYS A 153 12.10 10.06 -10.99
N TYR A 154 12.25 8.82 -11.47
CA TYR A 154 11.58 8.39 -12.69
C TYR A 154 10.05 8.46 -12.57
N LEU A 155 9.47 7.91 -11.48
CA LEU A 155 8.02 8.00 -11.25
C LEU A 155 7.53 9.44 -11.22
N LYS A 156 8.28 10.34 -10.57
CA LYS A 156 7.97 11.77 -10.53
C LYS A 156 8.01 12.42 -11.93
N GLN A 157 8.98 12.02 -12.76
CA GLN A 157 9.16 12.59 -14.10
C GLN A 157 8.01 12.26 -15.05
N ILE A 158 7.44 11.04 -14.94
CA ILE A 158 6.36 10.57 -15.83
C ILE A 158 4.95 10.90 -15.32
N ARG A 159 4.84 11.48 -14.11
CA ARG A 159 3.58 11.91 -13.50
C ARG A 159 3.13 13.27 -14.05
#